data_48e938ddfe211914281ed706d35432fe
#
_entry.id   48e938ddfe211914281ed706d35432fe
#
_cell.length_a   1.000
_cell.length_b   1.000
_cell.length_c   1.000
_cell.angle_alpha   90.00
_cell.angle_beta   90.00
_cell.angle_gamma   90.00
#
_symmetry.space_group_name_H-M   'P 1'
#
loop_
_entity.id
_entity.type
_entity.pdbx_description
1 polymer ?
#
loop_
_entity_poly.entity_id
_entity_poly.type
_entity_poly.pdbx_seq_one_letter_code
_entity_poly.pdbx_strand_id
1 'polypeptide(L)'
;MTDTQITCLVRTRQLHRVRYGAYVPYDVWESCTAEDRHRLRARAVLARAHSETALSHVSSLVERGVPLWGVSLDVVHTTRERPERAGRRQKDWVPHRGVLGPDDVEERNGVRISTAARSALELTTIVGVEAGLVAVNRLLHAGEMTLEEFSEQVKKHAYWPGSLTANVVVRLADGRLESVGEDRFLFFVYQQGLPVPEPQLEIRDEQGRLIGRVDFAWPELGVFVEFDGRTKYQKYRRDGESLEDFLMREKRREELVCLLTGWTCIRISWQDLSRPERLAARIRRMLASRGRTVV
;
A
#
# COMPACT_ATOMS: atom_id res chain seq x y z
N MET A 1 -16.36 12.70 -36.12
CA MET A 1 -15.66 11.47 -36.51
C MET A 1 -16.69 10.35 -36.56
N THR A 2 -16.73 9.53 -37.63
CA THR A 2 -17.74 8.46 -37.80
C THR A 2 -17.22 7.17 -37.13
N ASP A 3 -18.12 6.24 -36.79
CA ASP A 3 -17.77 4.95 -36.19
C ASP A 3 -16.78 4.14 -37.06
N THR A 4 -16.92 4.24 -38.40
CA THR A 4 -16.05 3.63 -39.37
C THR A 4 -14.61 4.20 -39.27
N GLN A 5 -14.49 5.53 -39.15
CA GLN A 5 -13.20 6.19 -38.98
C GLN A 5 -12.52 5.77 -37.65
N ILE A 6 -13.29 5.73 -36.55
CA ILE A 6 -12.78 5.28 -35.26
C ILE A 6 -12.28 3.83 -35.32
N THR A 7 -13.07 2.94 -35.96
CA THR A 7 -12.71 1.53 -36.13
C THR A 7 -11.41 1.39 -36.93
N CYS A 8 -11.23 2.21 -37.97
CA CYS A 8 -10.00 2.24 -38.74
C CYS A 8 -8.79 2.65 -37.88
N LEU A 9 -8.92 3.75 -37.11
CA LEU A 9 -7.87 4.25 -36.23
C LEU A 9 -7.47 3.24 -35.13
N VAL A 10 -8.43 2.51 -34.59
CA VAL A 10 -8.14 1.42 -33.63
C VAL A 10 -7.40 0.26 -34.31
N ARG A 11 -7.84 -0.14 -35.51
CA ARG A 11 -7.19 -1.22 -36.26
C ARG A 11 -5.76 -0.86 -36.68
N THR A 12 -5.52 0.40 -37.03
CA THR A 12 -4.18 0.91 -37.42
C THR A 12 -3.31 1.33 -36.23
N ARG A 13 -3.72 1.02 -35.00
CA ARG A 13 -2.99 1.37 -33.75
C ARG A 13 -2.68 2.87 -33.60
N GLN A 14 -3.54 3.73 -34.10
CA GLN A 14 -3.49 5.16 -33.82
C GLN A 14 -4.27 5.50 -32.57
N LEU A 15 -5.38 4.76 -32.31
CA LEU A 15 -6.15 4.85 -31.07
C LEU A 15 -6.19 3.48 -30.35
N HIS A 16 -6.20 3.55 -29.03
CA HIS A 16 -6.54 2.42 -28.16
C HIS A 16 -7.96 2.63 -27.60
N ARG A 17 -8.78 1.58 -27.66
CA ARG A 17 -10.11 1.59 -27.05
C ARG A 17 -10.03 1.20 -25.59
N VAL A 18 -10.10 2.19 -24.70
CA VAL A 18 -10.13 1.98 -23.24
C VAL A 18 -11.42 1.29 -22.82
N ARG A 19 -12.55 1.77 -23.37
CA ARG A 19 -13.91 1.25 -23.15
C ARG A 19 -14.81 1.64 -24.31
N TYR A 20 -16.06 1.10 -24.33
CA TYR A 20 -17.04 1.52 -25.34
C TYR A 20 -17.26 3.04 -25.26
N GLY A 21 -17.00 3.74 -26.37
CA GLY A 21 -17.11 5.19 -26.48
C GLY A 21 -15.96 5.99 -25.84
N ALA A 22 -14.90 5.33 -25.33
CA ALA A 22 -13.73 5.99 -24.76
C ALA A 22 -12.44 5.50 -25.42
N TYR A 23 -11.66 6.41 -25.96
CA TYR A 23 -10.45 6.14 -26.71
C TYR A 23 -9.35 7.09 -26.27
N VAL A 24 -8.09 6.61 -26.38
CA VAL A 24 -6.88 7.40 -26.16
C VAL A 24 -5.89 7.15 -27.30
N PRO A 25 -4.93 8.04 -27.57
CA PRO A 25 -3.83 7.75 -28.48
C PRO A 25 -3.12 6.46 -28.09
N TYR A 26 -2.71 5.66 -29.07
CA TYR A 26 -2.14 4.33 -28.80
C TYR A 26 -0.78 4.43 -28.08
N ASP A 27 0.07 5.38 -28.45
CA ASP A 27 1.34 5.69 -27.81
C ASP A 27 1.18 6.08 -26.33
N VAL A 28 0.16 6.89 -26.01
CA VAL A 28 -0.19 7.22 -24.62
C VAL A 28 -0.56 5.97 -23.84
N TRP A 29 -1.38 5.08 -24.41
CA TRP A 29 -1.75 3.83 -23.74
C TRP A 29 -0.55 2.91 -23.50
N GLU A 30 0.37 2.81 -24.45
CA GLU A 30 1.57 1.97 -24.32
C GLU A 30 2.54 2.49 -23.25
N SER A 31 2.64 3.81 -23.09
CA SER A 31 3.48 4.44 -22.06
C SER A 31 2.88 4.40 -20.65
N CYS A 32 1.57 4.10 -20.53
CA CYS A 32 0.86 4.08 -19.26
C CYS A 32 1.31 2.92 -18.37
N THR A 33 1.48 3.21 -17.06
CA THR A 33 1.56 2.20 -16.00
C THR A 33 0.23 1.46 -15.82
N ALA A 34 0.20 0.43 -15.01
CA ALA A 34 -1.06 -0.27 -14.67
C ALA A 34 -2.06 0.68 -13.99
N GLU A 35 -1.56 1.53 -13.10
CA GLU A 35 -2.33 2.55 -12.38
C GLU A 35 -2.89 3.61 -13.33
N ASP A 36 -2.12 4.07 -14.30
CA ASP A 36 -2.58 5.06 -15.30
C ASP A 36 -3.67 4.46 -16.19
N ARG A 37 -3.49 3.22 -16.63
CA ARG A 37 -4.52 2.48 -17.37
C ARG A 37 -5.79 2.30 -16.55
N HIS A 38 -5.66 2.06 -15.23
CA HIS A 38 -6.81 2.00 -14.34
C HIS A 38 -7.52 3.36 -14.24
N ARG A 39 -6.79 4.47 -14.05
CA ARG A 39 -7.34 5.84 -14.04
C ARG A 39 -8.09 6.17 -15.33
N LEU A 40 -7.54 5.81 -16.49
CA LEU A 40 -8.21 6.00 -17.78
C LEU A 40 -9.51 5.20 -17.86
N ARG A 41 -9.54 3.93 -17.40
CA ARG A 41 -10.77 3.13 -17.33
C ARG A 41 -11.78 3.75 -16.36
N ALA A 42 -11.33 4.21 -15.18
CA ALA A 42 -12.17 4.86 -14.19
C ALA A 42 -12.88 6.11 -14.75
N ARG A 43 -12.14 6.98 -15.44
CA ARG A 43 -12.71 8.15 -16.12
C ARG A 43 -13.72 7.77 -17.21
N ALA A 44 -13.43 6.74 -17.99
CA ALA A 44 -14.36 6.23 -18.99
C ALA A 44 -15.64 5.62 -18.39
N VAL A 45 -15.57 5.06 -17.18
CA VAL A 45 -16.74 4.61 -16.40
C VAL A 45 -17.54 5.81 -15.92
N LEU A 46 -16.89 6.77 -15.26
CA LEU A 46 -17.54 7.95 -14.68
C LEU A 46 -18.23 8.82 -15.75
N ALA A 47 -17.64 8.96 -16.94
CA ALA A 47 -18.25 9.73 -18.05
C ALA A 47 -19.63 9.21 -18.48
N ARG A 48 -19.98 7.97 -18.13
CA ARG A 48 -21.28 7.35 -18.42
C ARG A 48 -22.07 6.97 -17.17
N ALA A 49 -21.52 7.20 -16.00
CA ALA A 49 -22.15 6.94 -14.72
C ALA A 49 -23.11 8.08 -14.34
N HIS A 50 -23.98 7.82 -13.37
CA HIS A 50 -24.80 8.86 -12.77
C HIS A 50 -23.93 9.88 -12.01
N SER A 51 -24.33 11.14 -11.99
CA SER A 51 -23.58 12.26 -11.36
C SER A 51 -23.23 12.03 -9.88
N GLU A 52 -24.05 11.27 -9.15
CA GLU A 52 -23.81 10.90 -7.73
C GLU A 52 -22.89 9.68 -7.56
N THR A 53 -22.20 9.25 -8.62
CA THR A 53 -21.26 8.11 -8.54
C THR A 53 -19.87 8.62 -8.18
N ALA A 54 -19.25 8.01 -7.17
CA ALA A 54 -17.85 8.23 -6.79
C ALA A 54 -17.02 6.99 -7.05
N LEU A 55 -15.72 7.15 -7.34
CA LEU A 55 -14.76 6.06 -7.29
C LEU A 55 -14.62 5.62 -5.83
N SER A 56 -14.49 4.32 -5.61
CA SER A 56 -14.42 3.72 -4.27
C SER A 56 -13.41 2.57 -4.23
N HIS A 57 -13.17 1.99 -3.07
CA HIS A 57 -12.29 0.81 -2.92
C HIS A 57 -10.93 1.04 -3.63
N VAL A 58 -10.52 0.09 -4.45
CA VAL A 58 -9.28 0.14 -5.26
C VAL A 58 -9.18 1.40 -6.11
N SER A 59 -10.29 1.81 -6.75
CA SER A 59 -10.25 2.91 -7.72
C SER A 59 -10.03 4.27 -7.08
N SER A 60 -10.58 4.50 -5.88
CA SER A 60 -10.29 5.70 -5.09
C SER A 60 -8.82 5.74 -4.66
N LEU A 61 -8.26 4.61 -4.21
CA LEU A 61 -6.87 4.53 -3.76
C LEU A 61 -5.87 4.72 -4.91
N VAL A 62 -6.16 4.17 -6.10
CA VAL A 62 -5.36 4.42 -7.31
C VAL A 62 -5.40 5.90 -7.71
N GLU A 63 -6.56 6.55 -7.60
CA GLU A 63 -6.67 7.99 -7.90
C GLU A 63 -5.88 8.84 -6.90
N ARG A 64 -5.76 8.40 -5.63
CA ARG A 64 -4.90 9.01 -4.62
C ARG A 64 -3.41 8.79 -4.86
N GLY A 65 -3.03 7.85 -5.73
CA GLY A 65 -1.64 7.48 -5.94
C GLY A 65 -1.06 6.60 -4.82
N VAL A 66 -1.92 5.94 -4.06
CA VAL A 66 -1.49 5.04 -2.97
C VAL A 66 -0.88 3.77 -3.56
N PRO A 67 0.34 3.37 -3.17
CA PRO A 67 0.91 2.08 -3.53
C PRO A 67 0.04 0.94 -2.99
N LEU A 68 -0.36 0.03 -3.86
CA LEU A 68 -1.18 -1.13 -3.52
C LEU A 68 -0.38 -2.42 -3.68
N TRP A 69 -0.73 -3.45 -2.92
CA TRP A 69 -0.13 -4.77 -2.99
C TRP A 69 -1.19 -5.86 -3.10
N GLY A 70 -0.97 -6.83 -4.00
CA GLY A 70 -1.85 -8.00 -4.13
C GLY A 70 -3.27 -7.67 -4.57
N VAL A 71 -3.48 -6.53 -5.22
CA VAL A 71 -4.80 -6.04 -5.66
C VAL A 71 -4.83 -5.96 -7.18
N SER A 72 -5.91 -6.48 -7.80
CA SER A 72 -6.11 -6.34 -9.24
C SER A 72 -6.54 -4.92 -9.60
N LEU A 73 -5.93 -4.35 -10.63
CA LEU A 73 -6.29 -3.06 -11.22
C LEU A 73 -7.15 -3.20 -12.49
N ASP A 74 -7.66 -4.41 -12.80
CA ASP A 74 -8.43 -4.64 -14.03
C ASP A 74 -9.87 -4.14 -13.95
N VAL A 75 -10.38 -3.96 -12.73
CA VAL A 75 -11.78 -3.66 -12.47
C VAL A 75 -11.91 -2.30 -11.79
N VAL A 76 -12.76 -1.44 -12.34
CA VAL A 76 -13.12 -0.16 -11.73
C VAL A 76 -14.18 -0.39 -10.66
N HIS A 77 -13.98 0.20 -9.50
CA HIS A 77 -14.90 0.13 -8.36
C HIS A 77 -15.55 1.50 -8.13
N THR A 78 -16.86 1.52 -8.03
CA THR A 78 -17.62 2.75 -7.75
C THR A 78 -18.70 2.48 -6.71
N THR A 79 -19.06 3.51 -5.95
CA THR A 79 -20.19 3.50 -5.01
C THR A 79 -21.06 4.73 -5.30
N ARG A 80 -22.37 4.63 -5.11
CA ARG A 80 -23.32 5.74 -5.25
C ARG A 80 -23.71 6.30 -3.90
N GLU A 81 -24.00 7.60 -3.86
CA GLU A 81 -24.54 8.24 -2.64
C GLU A 81 -25.93 7.71 -2.29
N ARG A 82 -26.75 7.42 -3.31
CA ARG A 82 -28.10 6.86 -3.13
C ARG A 82 -28.28 5.57 -3.92
N PRO A 83 -28.48 4.44 -3.26
CA PRO A 83 -28.41 3.10 -3.87
C PRO A 83 -29.70 2.63 -4.55
N GLU A 84 -30.70 3.47 -4.80
CA GLU A 84 -32.03 3.07 -5.30
C GLU A 84 -31.97 2.18 -6.55
N ARG A 85 -30.91 2.28 -7.36
CA ARG A 85 -30.63 1.37 -8.47
C ARG A 85 -29.13 1.14 -8.59
N ALA A 86 -28.60 0.14 -7.89
CA ALA A 86 -27.24 -0.31 -8.16
C ALA A 86 -27.10 -0.72 -9.64
N GLY A 87 -26.12 -0.17 -10.33
CA GLY A 87 -25.80 -0.57 -11.70
C GLY A 87 -25.49 -2.07 -11.76
N ARG A 88 -25.70 -2.71 -12.93
CA ARG A 88 -25.33 -4.09 -13.13
C ARG A 88 -23.81 -4.23 -13.19
N ARG A 89 -23.24 -5.20 -12.45
CA ARG A 89 -21.82 -5.57 -12.55
C ARG A 89 -21.47 -5.91 -14.01
N GLN A 90 -20.35 -5.37 -14.48
CA GLN A 90 -19.77 -5.63 -15.79
C GLN A 90 -18.39 -6.29 -15.61
N LYS A 91 -17.79 -6.77 -16.70
CA LYS A 91 -16.48 -7.43 -16.65
C LYS A 91 -15.38 -6.53 -16.06
N ASP A 92 -15.41 -5.24 -16.40
CA ASP A 92 -14.40 -4.24 -16.07
C ASP A 92 -14.89 -3.18 -15.07
N TRP A 93 -16.11 -3.37 -14.50
CA TRP A 93 -16.73 -2.40 -13.58
C TRP A 93 -17.63 -3.08 -12.56
N VAL A 94 -17.40 -2.77 -11.29
CA VAL A 94 -18.23 -3.20 -10.15
C VAL A 94 -18.82 -1.98 -9.47
N PRO A 95 -20.13 -1.70 -9.68
CA PRO A 95 -20.86 -0.74 -8.87
C PRO A 95 -21.21 -1.43 -7.53
N HIS A 96 -20.64 -0.93 -6.45
CA HIS A 96 -20.94 -1.43 -5.10
C HIS A 96 -22.27 -0.85 -4.61
N ARG A 97 -22.94 -1.65 -3.78
CA ARG A 97 -24.11 -1.22 -3.03
C ARG A 97 -23.64 -0.67 -1.68
N GLY A 98 -23.90 0.60 -1.45
CA GLY A 98 -23.53 1.26 -0.20
C GLY A 98 -24.08 2.67 -0.21
N VAL A 99 -24.23 3.25 0.96
CA VAL A 99 -24.59 4.65 1.12
C VAL A 99 -23.30 5.43 1.38
N LEU A 100 -23.03 6.45 0.56
CA LEU A 100 -22.00 7.43 0.83
C LEU A 100 -22.69 8.67 1.43
N GLY A 101 -22.31 9.03 2.65
CA GLY A 101 -22.70 10.30 3.25
C GLY A 101 -21.97 11.47 2.58
N PRO A 102 -22.39 12.72 2.85
CA PRO A 102 -21.67 13.91 2.35
C PRO A 102 -20.21 13.93 2.74
N ASP A 103 -19.89 13.48 3.97
CA ASP A 103 -18.54 13.43 4.54
C ASP A 103 -17.73 12.20 4.07
N ASP A 104 -18.32 11.30 3.31
CA ASP A 104 -17.65 10.11 2.76
C ASP A 104 -17.07 10.35 1.36
N VAL A 105 -17.28 11.54 0.75
CA VAL A 105 -16.91 11.85 -0.63
C VAL A 105 -16.13 13.15 -0.70
N GLU A 106 -15.09 13.17 -1.53
CA GLU A 106 -14.32 14.36 -1.87
C GLU A 106 -14.08 14.43 -3.38
N GLU A 107 -13.61 15.57 -3.87
CA GLU A 107 -13.16 15.74 -5.25
C GLU A 107 -11.64 15.71 -5.31
N ARG A 108 -11.09 14.88 -6.23
CA ARG A 108 -9.65 14.80 -6.47
C ARG A 108 -9.38 14.63 -7.97
N ASN A 109 -8.47 15.42 -8.50
CA ASN A 109 -8.12 15.42 -9.93
C ASN A 109 -9.33 15.52 -10.87
N GLY A 110 -10.36 16.30 -10.48
CA GLY A 110 -11.59 16.50 -11.23
C GLY A 110 -12.54 15.30 -11.25
N VAL A 111 -12.40 14.34 -10.32
CA VAL A 111 -13.31 13.21 -10.15
C VAL A 111 -13.73 13.06 -8.68
N ARG A 112 -14.96 12.59 -8.48
CA ARG A 112 -15.47 12.27 -7.14
C ARG A 112 -14.93 10.93 -6.69
N ILE A 113 -14.38 10.88 -5.49
CA ILE A 113 -13.82 9.68 -4.86
C ILE A 113 -14.31 9.55 -3.42
N SER A 114 -14.35 8.33 -2.88
CA SER A 114 -14.56 8.17 -1.43
C SER A 114 -13.34 8.70 -0.65
N THR A 115 -13.57 9.27 0.54
CA THR A 115 -12.50 9.76 1.42
C THR A 115 -11.48 8.66 1.74
N ALA A 116 -10.29 9.03 2.22
CA ALA A 116 -9.21 8.09 2.45
C ALA A 116 -9.62 6.98 3.44
N ALA A 117 -10.15 7.34 4.60
CA ALA A 117 -10.59 6.39 5.61
C ALA A 117 -11.74 5.50 5.11
N ARG A 118 -12.67 6.07 4.33
CA ARG A 118 -13.75 5.32 3.72
C ARG A 118 -13.23 4.34 2.67
N SER A 119 -12.36 4.77 1.77
CA SER A 119 -11.74 3.91 0.74
C SER A 119 -10.94 2.77 1.35
N ALA A 120 -10.20 3.04 2.44
CA ALA A 120 -9.45 2.04 3.18
C ALA A 120 -10.37 0.96 3.76
N LEU A 121 -11.46 1.36 4.43
CA LEU A 121 -12.47 0.43 4.93
C LEU A 121 -13.07 -0.40 3.79
N GLU A 122 -13.53 0.25 2.74
CA GLU A 122 -14.12 -0.41 1.57
C GLU A 122 -13.17 -1.44 0.95
N LEU A 123 -11.87 -1.09 0.82
CA LEU A 123 -10.87 -2.03 0.33
C LEU A 123 -10.78 -3.27 1.22
N THR A 124 -10.70 -3.11 2.56
CA THR A 124 -10.58 -4.24 3.48
C THR A 124 -11.76 -5.21 3.44
N THR A 125 -12.91 -4.80 2.90
CA THR A 125 -14.07 -5.71 2.72
C THR A 125 -13.91 -6.66 1.55
N ILE A 126 -12.99 -6.40 0.62
CA ILE A 126 -12.82 -7.17 -0.62
C ILE A 126 -11.43 -7.80 -0.77
N VAL A 127 -10.50 -7.50 0.14
CA VAL A 127 -9.14 -8.06 0.12
C VAL A 127 -8.79 -8.72 1.46
N GLY A 128 -7.69 -9.50 1.47
CA GLY A 128 -7.15 -10.06 2.71
C GLY A 128 -6.43 -9.02 3.59
N VAL A 129 -6.08 -9.42 4.82
CA VAL A 129 -5.45 -8.55 5.83
C VAL A 129 -4.15 -7.92 5.31
N GLU A 130 -3.29 -8.69 4.62
CA GLU A 130 -2.01 -8.18 4.11
C GLU A 130 -2.21 -6.99 3.15
N ALA A 131 -3.07 -7.15 2.15
CA ALA A 131 -3.33 -6.09 1.16
C ALA A 131 -4.03 -4.88 1.79
N GLY A 132 -4.95 -5.11 2.73
CA GLY A 132 -5.60 -4.06 3.50
C GLY A 132 -4.61 -3.29 4.37
N LEU A 133 -3.73 -3.99 5.08
CA LEU A 133 -2.71 -3.39 5.94
C LEU A 133 -1.75 -2.51 5.13
N VAL A 134 -1.25 -3.00 4.00
CA VAL A 134 -0.40 -2.20 3.10
C VAL A 134 -1.10 -0.91 2.71
N ALA A 135 -2.34 -0.96 2.24
CA ALA A 135 -3.05 0.25 1.81
C ALA A 135 -3.28 1.23 2.96
N VAL A 136 -3.68 0.74 4.13
CA VAL A 136 -3.91 1.57 5.33
C VAL A 136 -2.61 2.23 5.78
N ASN A 137 -1.52 1.48 5.92
CA ASN A 137 -0.23 2.04 6.33
C ASN A 137 0.29 3.09 5.33
N ARG A 138 0.10 2.88 4.02
CA ARG A 138 0.50 3.87 3.00
C ARG A 138 -0.33 5.16 3.09
N LEU A 139 -1.61 5.07 3.42
CA LEU A 139 -2.46 6.24 3.66
C LEU A 139 -2.06 6.99 4.93
N LEU A 140 -1.79 6.26 6.03
CA LEU A 140 -1.30 6.83 7.29
C LEU A 140 0.05 7.53 7.09
N HIS A 141 1.00 6.86 6.43
CA HIS A 141 2.33 7.40 6.14
C HIS A 141 2.29 8.65 5.26
N ALA A 142 1.36 8.70 4.30
CA ALA A 142 1.15 9.85 3.44
C ALA A 142 0.39 11.00 4.12
N GLY A 143 -0.10 10.82 5.34
CA GLY A 143 -0.94 11.80 6.04
C GLY A 143 -2.30 12.02 5.38
N GLU A 144 -2.78 11.08 4.58
CA GLU A 144 -4.09 11.15 3.90
C GLU A 144 -5.25 10.84 4.87
N MET A 145 -4.97 10.18 5.98
CA MET A 145 -5.88 9.93 7.10
C MET A 145 -5.11 9.65 8.38
N THR A 146 -5.79 9.72 9.52
CA THR A 146 -5.30 9.25 10.82
C THR A 146 -5.80 7.83 11.12
N LEU A 147 -5.18 7.16 12.10
CA LEU A 147 -5.64 5.85 12.56
C LEU A 147 -7.00 5.95 13.25
N GLU A 148 -7.25 7.06 13.93
CA GLU A 148 -8.52 7.38 14.59
C GLU A 148 -9.64 7.47 13.55
N GLU A 149 -9.47 8.22 12.47
CA GLU A 149 -10.46 8.34 11.39
C GLU A 149 -10.77 6.98 10.75
N PHE A 150 -9.74 6.15 10.50
CA PHE A 150 -9.94 4.80 10.00
C PHE A 150 -10.70 3.92 11.01
N SER A 151 -10.32 3.96 12.29
CA SER A 151 -10.97 3.21 13.38
C SER A 151 -12.44 3.60 13.54
N GLU A 152 -12.76 4.89 13.43
CA GLU A 152 -14.15 5.39 13.48
C GLU A 152 -14.97 4.86 12.30
N GLN A 153 -14.43 4.87 11.08
CA GLN A 153 -15.08 4.28 9.92
C GLN A 153 -15.34 2.78 10.12
N VAL A 154 -14.38 2.03 10.67
CA VAL A 154 -14.54 0.61 10.96
C VAL A 154 -15.64 0.37 11.99
N LYS A 155 -15.71 1.16 13.07
CA LYS A 155 -16.76 1.09 14.11
C LYS A 155 -18.13 1.42 13.53
N LYS A 156 -18.25 2.48 12.75
CA LYS A 156 -19.49 2.93 12.09
C LYS A 156 -20.08 1.84 11.18
N HIS A 157 -19.22 0.99 10.62
CA HIS A 157 -19.59 -0.04 9.64
C HIS A 157 -19.29 -1.47 10.15
N ALA A 158 -19.35 -1.69 11.46
CA ALA A 158 -18.98 -2.95 12.11
C ALA A 158 -19.77 -4.19 11.60
N TYR A 159 -20.97 -3.97 11.06
CA TYR A 159 -21.83 -5.04 10.53
C TYR A 159 -21.65 -5.32 9.03
N TRP A 160 -20.71 -4.66 8.37
CA TRP A 160 -20.43 -4.91 6.98
C TRP A 160 -19.75 -6.27 6.77
N PRO A 161 -20.06 -6.98 5.66
CA PRO A 161 -19.27 -8.14 5.28
C PRO A 161 -17.79 -7.77 5.16
N GLY A 162 -16.89 -8.58 5.74
CA GLY A 162 -15.45 -8.29 5.75
C GLY A 162 -14.95 -7.38 6.88
N SER A 163 -15.81 -6.87 7.76
CA SER A 163 -15.41 -6.01 8.90
C SER A 163 -14.38 -6.67 9.83
N LEU A 164 -14.33 -8.00 9.92
CA LEU A 164 -13.30 -8.71 10.69
C LEU A 164 -11.89 -8.44 10.15
N THR A 165 -11.72 -8.39 8.83
CA THR A 165 -10.45 -8.00 8.20
C THR A 165 -10.06 -6.59 8.62
N ALA A 166 -10.99 -5.62 8.54
CA ALA A 166 -10.75 -4.24 8.95
C ALA A 166 -10.32 -4.13 10.42
N ASN A 167 -10.95 -4.88 11.33
CA ASN A 167 -10.60 -4.88 12.76
C ASN A 167 -9.16 -5.41 13.00
N VAL A 168 -8.73 -6.42 12.25
CA VAL A 168 -7.33 -6.90 12.34
C VAL A 168 -6.39 -5.83 11.82
N VAL A 169 -6.71 -5.18 10.69
CA VAL A 169 -5.90 -4.11 10.12
C VAL A 169 -5.77 -2.93 11.10
N VAL A 170 -6.84 -2.49 11.77
CA VAL A 170 -6.77 -1.43 12.81
C VAL A 170 -5.76 -1.75 13.90
N ARG A 171 -5.67 -3.03 14.32
CA ARG A 171 -4.74 -3.44 15.39
C ARG A 171 -3.29 -3.48 14.94
N LEU A 172 -3.04 -3.71 13.66
CA LEU A 172 -1.70 -3.87 13.08
C LEU A 172 -1.16 -2.61 12.42
N ALA A 173 -2.04 -1.66 12.09
CA ALA A 173 -1.69 -0.49 11.31
C ALA A 173 -0.67 0.40 12.04
N ASP A 174 0.38 0.81 11.31
CA ASP A 174 1.42 1.69 11.79
C ASP A 174 1.91 2.62 10.68
N GLY A 175 1.60 3.90 10.80
CA GLY A 175 1.97 4.93 9.82
C GLY A 175 3.47 5.27 9.78
N ARG A 176 4.28 4.76 10.72
CA ARG A 176 5.73 4.96 10.73
C ARG A 176 6.42 4.18 9.62
N LEU A 177 5.84 3.06 9.16
CA LEU A 177 6.41 2.24 8.10
C LEU A 177 6.53 3.02 6.78
N GLU A 178 7.65 2.88 6.08
CA GLU A 178 7.98 3.71 4.92
C GLU A 178 7.82 3.00 3.57
N SER A 179 7.66 1.68 3.58
CA SER A 179 7.61 0.88 2.36
C SER A 179 6.63 -0.28 2.44
N VAL A 180 6.14 -0.71 1.26
CA VAL A 180 5.31 -1.93 1.11
C VAL A 180 6.02 -3.17 1.66
N GLY A 181 7.35 -3.23 1.56
CA GLY A 181 8.13 -4.35 2.10
C GLY A 181 8.08 -4.43 3.62
N GLU A 182 8.16 -3.29 4.29
CA GLU A 182 8.01 -3.20 5.74
C GLU A 182 6.58 -3.52 6.19
N ASP A 183 5.56 -3.04 5.47
CA ASP A 183 4.16 -3.38 5.74
C ASP A 183 3.92 -4.89 5.69
N ARG A 184 4.48 -5.55 4.68
CA ARG A 184 4.41 -7.00 4.51
C ARG A 184 5.19 -7.76 5.56
N PHE A 185 6.34 -7.24 5.99
CA PHE A 185 7.11 -7.83 7.08
C PHE A 185 6.34 -7.74 8.41
N LEU A 186 5.68 -6.62 8.70
CA LEU A 186 4.83 -6.51 9.88
C LEU A 186 3.69 -7.54 9.86
N PHE A 187 3.02 -7.70 8.71
CA PHE A 187 2.00 -8.75 8.55
C PHE A 187 2.57 -10.16 8.73
N PHE A 188 3.75 -10.42 8.16
CA PHE A 188 4.46 -11.69 8.33
C PHE A 188 4.75 -11.97 9.82
N VAL A 189 5.23 -11.00 10.58
CA VAL A 189 5.48 -11.12 12.03
C VAL A 189 4.20 -11.55 12.76
N TYR A 190 3.08 -10.87 12.47
CA TYR A 190 1.78 -11.21 13.01
C TYR A 190 1.34 -12.64 12.63
N GLN A 191 1.42 -12.98 11.36
CA GLN A 191 0.99 -14.30 10.84
C GLN A 191 1.79 -15.45 11.43
N GLN A 192 3.08 -15.23 11.68
CA GLN A 192 3.99 -16.23 12.23
C GLN A 192 4.01 -16.27 13.77
N GLY A 193 3.23 -15.43 14.44
CA GLY A 193 3.22 -15.34 15.91
C GLY A 193 4.60 -15.00 16.50
N LEU A 194 5.40 -14.18 15.79
CA LEU A 194 6.65 -13.67 16.31
C LEU A 194 6.39 -12.52 17.29
N PRO A 195 7.32 -12.26 18.25
CA PRO A 195 7.25 -11.05 19.06
C PRO A 195 7.13 -9.81 18.17
N VAL A 196 6.28 -8.86 18.55
CA VAL A 196 6.09 -7.61 17.77
C VAL A 196 7.35 -6.76 17.91
N PRO A 197 8.04 -6.43 16.82
CA PRO A 197 9.20 -5.55 16.86
C PRO A 197 8.76 -4.08 16.95
N GLU A 198 9.64 -3.24 17.46
CA GLU A 198 9.48 -1.79 17.37
C GLU A 198 9.88 -1.31 15.96
N PRO A 199 8.98 -0.67 15.21
CA PRO A 199 9.30 -0.18 13.87
C PRO A 199 9.97 1.19 13.92
N GLN A 200 10.85 1.45 12.97
CA GLN A 200 11.50 2.74 12.72
C GLN A 200 12.26 3.28 13.96
N LEU A 201 12.97 2.36 14.68
CA LEU A 201 13.68 2.72 15.89
C LEU A 201 14.91 3.59 15.59
N GLU A 202 14.99 4.75 16.25
CA GLU A 202 16.17 5.61 16.20
C GLU A 202 17.28 5.10 17.15
N ILE A 203 18.46 4.92 16.60
CA ILE A 203 19.66 4.57 17.37
C ILE A 203 20.48 5.84 17.61
N ARG A 204 20.74 6.13 18.88
CA ARG A 204 21.51 7.31 19.30
C ARG A 204 22.76 6.89 20.08
N ASP A 205 23.82 7.68 19.99
CA ASP A 205 25.03 7.49 20.79
C ASP A 205 24.84 7.98 22.23
N GLU A 206 25.88 7.80 23.04
CA GLU A 206 25.89 8.24 24.45
C GLU A 206 25.71 9.77 24.61
N GLN A 207 26.00 10.54 23.58
CA GLN A 207 25.80 11.99 23.54
C GLN A 207 24.43 12.41 22.99
N GLY A 208 23.55 11.44 22.72
CA GLY A 208 22.20 11.65 22.19
C GLY A 208 22.15 11.97 20.69
N ARG A 209 23.26 11.90 19.95
CA ARG A 209 23.29 12.17 18.50
C ARG A 209 22.70 10.99 17.74
N LEU A 210 21.85 11.27 16.76
CA LEU A 210 21.26 10.24 15.90
C LEU A 210 22.33 9.60 15.02
N ILE A 211 22.53 8.30 15.20
CA ILE A 211 23.44 7.48 14.39
C ILE A 211 22.73 6.89 13.18
N GLY A 212 21.51 6.45 13.37
CA GLY A 212 20.69 5.91 12.30
C GLY A 212 19.31 5.49 12.80
N ARG A 213 18.49 5.07 11.87
CA ARG A 213 17.17 4.51 12.16
C ARG A 213 17.11 3.14 11.48
N VAL A 214 16.62 2.13 12.20
CA VAL A 214 16.47 0.76 11.73
C VAL A 214 15.01 0.46 11.45
N ASP A 215 14.72 -0.35 10.42
CA ASP A 215 13.33 -0.57 9.98
C ASP A 215 12.51 -1.24 11.08
N PHE A 216 13.08 -2.23 11.80
CA PHE A 216 12.45 -2.88 12.96
C PHE A 216 13.50 -3.31 13.97
N ALA A 217 13.15 -3.34 15.25
CA ALA A 217 14.03 -3.84 16.30
C ALA A 217 13.28 -4.62 17.38
N TRP A 218 14.02 -5.53 18.04
CA TRP A 218 13.72 -6.10 19.35
C TRP A 218 14.83 -5.64 20.31
N PRO A 219 14.72 -4.43 20.91
CA PRO A 219 15.79 -3.83 21.71
C PRO A 219 16.24 -4.71 22.86
N GLU A 220 15.28 -5.31 23.58
CA GLU A 220 15.55 -6.20 24.73
C GLU A 220 16.33 -7.46 24.34
N LEU A 221 16.25 -7.87 23.08
CA LEU A 221 16.94 -9.04 22.54
C LEU A 221 18.18 -8.67 21.72
N GLY A 222 18.47 -7.39 21.55
CA GLY A 222 19.61 -6.91 20.80
C GLY A 222 19.60 -7.36 19.32
N VAL A 223 18.45 -7.33 18.68
CA VAL A 223 18.28 -7.73 17.29
C VAL A 223 17.50 -6.65 16.53
N PHE A 224 17.95 -6.33 15.32
CA PHE A 224 17.21 -5.46 14.43
C PHE A 224 17.11 -6.03 13.01
N VAL A 225 16.16 -5.50 12.25
CA VAL A 225 15.87 -5.90 10.88
C VAL A 225 16.01 -4.70 9.95
N GLU A 226 16.64 -4.93 8.82
CA GLU A 226 16.66 -4.04 7.67
C GLU A 226 15.99 -4.72 6.48
N PHE A 227 15.00 -4.07 5.87
CA PHE A 227 14.35 -4.59 4.68
C PHE A 227 15.07 -4.10 3.42
N ASP A 228 15.65 -5.02 2.65
CA ASP A 228 16.32 -4.74 1.38
C ASP A 228 15.30 -4.65 0.24
N GLY A 229 14.84 -3.42 -0.04
CA GLY A 229 13.96 -3.11 -1.16
C GLY A 229 14.70 -2.37 -2.29
N ARG A 230 14.51 -2.80 -3.54
CA ARG A 230 15.11 -2.12 -4.72
C ARG A 230 14.76 -0.63 -4.80
N THR A 231 13.59 -0.23 -4.29
CA THR A 231 13.13 1.15 -4.25
C THR A 231 13.93 2.05 -3.31
N LYS A 232 14.57 1.48 -2.27
CA LYS A 232 15.45 2.26 -1.37
C LYS A 232 16.61 2.89 -2.15
N TYR A 233 17.17 2.18 -3.13
CA TYR A 233 18.29 2.67 -3.94
C TYR A 233 17.96 3.91 -4.77
N GLN A 234 16.72 4.07 -5.20
CA GLN A 234 16.29 5.24 -5.98
C GLN A 234 15.86 6.42 -5.09
N LYS A 235 15.24 6.15 -3.92
CA LYS A 235 14.66 7.16 -3.04
C LYS A 235 15.68 7.87 -2.14
N TYR A 236 16.71 7.13 -1.66
CA TYR A 236 17.63 7.64 -0.61
C TYR A 236 19.05 7.92 -1.11
N ARG A 237 19.29 7.76 -2.40
CA ARG A 237 20.57 8.14 -3.02
C ARG A 237 20.63 9.66 -3.12
N ARG A 238 21.76 10.26 -2.74
CA ARG A 238 22.01 11.68 -2.85
C ARG A 238 22.22 12.06 -4.31
N ASP A 239 21.96 13.31 -4.67
CA ASP A 239 22.24 13.81 -6.01
C ASP A 239 23.72 13.65 -6.34
N GLY A 240 24.02 12.99 -7.45
CA GLY A 240 25.37 12.67 -7.89
C GLY A 240 26.04 11.47 -7.19
N GLU A 241 25.43 10.85 -6.19
CA GLU A 241 25.98 9.67 -5.51
C GLU A 241 25.90 8.45 -6.42
N SER A 242 26.99 7.68 -6.57
CA SER A 242 26.94 6.40 -7.27
C SER A 242 26.17 5.35 -6.48
N LEU A 243 25.72 4.27 -7.14
CA LEU A 243 25.07 3.15 -6.43
C LEU A 243 26.06 2.49 -5.46
N GLU A 244 27.33 2.39 -5.82
CA GLU A 244 28.38 1.81 -5.00
C GLU A 244 28.62 2.63 -3.72
N ASP A 245 28.75 3.96 -3.86
CA ASP A 245 28.91 4.87 -2.71
C ASP A 245 27.72 4.80 -1.77
N PHE A 246 26.49 4.77 -2.31
CA PHE A 246 25.28 4.57 -1.53
C PHE A 246 25.33 3.27 -0.73
N LEU A 247 25.65 2.15 -1.37
CA LEU A 247 25.73 0.84 -0.71
C LEU A 247 26.81 0.81 0.38
N MET A 248 27.96 1.43 0.12
CA MET A 248 29.04 1.55 1.09
C MET A 248 28.64 2.41 2.29
N ARG A 249 27.90 3.49 2.07
CA ARG A 249 27.38 4.35 3.13
C ARG A 249 26.37 3.60 4.02
N GLU A 250 25.45 2.86 3.43
CA GLU A 250 24.47 2.05 4.15
C GLU A 250 25.14 0.93 4.95
N LYS A 251 26.15 0.28 4.37
CA LYS A 251 26.92 -0.74 5.07
C LYS A 251 27.68 -0.17 6.29
N ARG A 252 28.34 0.97 6.13
CA ARG A 252 29.03 1.66 7.24
C ARG A 252 28.06 2.07 8.34
N ARG A 253 26.85 2.52 7.97
CA ARG A 253 25.78 2.86 8.93
C ARG A 253 25.37 1.64 9.74
N GLU A 254 25.14 0.51 9.08
CA GLU A 254 24.81 -0.77 9.75
C GLU A 254 25.94 -1.23 10.68
N GLU A 255 27.17 -1.22 10.21
CA GLU A 255 28.34 -1.59 11.00
C GLU A 255 28.47 -0.71 12.26
N LEU A 256 28.24 0.61 12.12
CA LEU A 256 28.26 1.54 13.25
C LEU A 256 27.15 1.25 14.25
N VAL A 257 25.93 0.97 13.79
CA VAL A 257 24.81 0.56 14.66
C VAL A 257 25.17 -0.70 15.41
N CYS A 258 25.68 -1.75 14.74
CA CYS A 258 26.10 -2.99 15.36
C CYS A 258 27.22 -2.78 16.40
N LEU A 259 28.20 -1.92 16.09
CA LEU A 259 29.31 -1.62 16.99
C LEU A 259 28.85 -0.90 18.27
N LEU A 260 28.00 0.10 18.14
CA LEU A 260 27.55 0.90 19.27
C LEU A 260 26.55 0.17 20.17
N THR A 261 25.68 -0.63 19.59
CA THR A 261 24.62 -1.31 20.35
C THR A 261 24.99 -2.74 20.77
N GLY A 262 25.96 -3.35 20.11
CA GLY A 262 26.20 -4.79 20.21
C GLY A 262 25.09 -5.65 19.58
N TRP A 263 24.17 -5.06 18.85
CA TRP A 263 23.03 -5.74 18.25
C TRP A 263 23.41 -6.47 16.96
N THR A 264 22.56 -7.43 16.59
CA THR A 264 22.72 -8.20 15.34
C THR A 264 21.68 -7.79 14.32
N CYS A 265 22.13 -7.50 13.09
CA CYS A 265 21.27 -7.21 11.96
C CYS A 265 20.73 -8.48 11.29
N ILE A 266 19.45 -8.49 10.96
CA ILE A 266 18.81 -9.47 10.07
C ILE A 266 18.38 -8.74 8.81
N ARG A 267 19.08 -8.93 7.69
CA ARG A 267 18.62 -8.44 6.40
C ARG A 267 17.53 -9.33 5.82
N ILE A 268 16.44 -8.72 5.35
CA ILE A 268 15.28 -9.39 4.78
C ILE A 268 14.99 -8.81 3.40
N SER A 269 14.76 -9.69 2.45
CA SER A 269 14.41 -9.37 1.07
C SER A 269 13.01 -9.84 0.70
N TRP A 270 12.52 -9.42 -0.45
CA TRP A 270 11.29 -9.93 -1.06
C TRP A 270 11.28 -11.45 -1.20
N GLN A 271 12.43 -12.04 -1.51
CA GLN A 271 12.57 -13.49 -1.63
C GLN A 271 12.39 -14.21 -0.28
N ASP A 272 12.84 -13.59 0.80
CA ASP A 272 12.66 -14.17 2.15
C ASP A 272 11.18 -14.20 2.54
N LEU A 273 10.42 -13.13 2.25
CA LEU A 273 8.97 -13.10 2.48
C LEU A 273 8.18 -14.13 1.66
N SER A 274 8.72 -14.58 0.52
CA SER A 274 8.11 -15.67 -0.26
C SER A 274 8.33 -17.07 0.34
N ARG A 275 9.13 -17.18 1.41
CA ARG A 275 9.44 -18.44 2.13
C ARG A 275 9.22 -18.27 3.63
N PRO A 276 7.96 -18.02 4.06
CA PRO A 276 7.64 -17.53 5.39
C PRO A 276 8.11 -18.49 6.53
N GLU A 277 8.00 -19.81 6.36
CA GLU A 277 8.41 -20.77 7.40
C GLU A 277 9.94 -20.72 7.62
N ARG A 278 10.72 -20.60 6.54
CA ARG A 278 12.18 -20.53 6.62
C ARG A 278 12.62 -19.21 7.28
N LEU A 279 11.98 -18.11 6.91
CA LEU A 279 12.27 -16.81 7.51
C LEU A 279 11.91 -16.81 8.99
N ALA A 280 10.75 -17.32 9.38
CA ALA A 280 10.32 -17.41 10.76
C ALA A 280 11.27 -18.27 11.60
N ALA A 281 11.71 -19.42 11.10
CA ALA A 281 12.68 -20.27 11.78
C ALA A 281 14.03 -19.56 11.96
N ARG A 282 14.48 -18.78 10.97
CA ARG A 282 15.71 -17.97 11.07
C ARG A 282 15.58 -16.89 12.16
N ILE A 283 14.47 -16.14 12.17
CA ILE A 283 14.23 -15.09 13.18
C ILE A 283 14.12 -15.71 14.57
N ARG A 284 13.32 -16.77 14.78
CA ARG A 284 13.17 -17.44 16.09
C ARG A 284 14.52 -17.91 16.63
N ARG A 285 15.36 -18.51 15.79
CA ARG A 285 16.72 -18.94 16.23
C ARG A 285 17.57 -17.76 16.66
N MET A 286 17.53 -16.65 15.93
CA MET A 286 18.30 -15.45 16.27
C MET A 286 17.82 -14.86 17.61
N LEU A 287 16.52 -14.67 17.79
CA LEU A 287 15.96 -14.14 19.04
C LEU A 287 16.26 -15.07 20.23
N ALA A 288 16.14 -16.39 20.05
CA ALA A 288 16.45 -17.36 21.11
C ALA A 288 17.93 -17.40 21.48
N SER A 289 18.85 -17.18 20.53
CA SER A 289 20.29 -17.13 20.82
C SER A 289 20.67 -15.93 21.68
N ARG A 290 19.95 -14.82 21.52
CA ARG A 290 20.19 -13.57 22.27
C ARG A 290 19.52 -13.58 23.66
N GLY A 291 18.31 -14.16 23.78
CA GLY A 291 17.63 -14.31 25.08
C GLY A 291 18.34 -15.21 26.09
N ARG A 292 19.37 -16.00 25.66
CA ARG A 292 20.20 -16.82 26.54
C ARG A 292 21.44 -16.10 27.12
N THR A 293 21.71 -14.87 26.69
CA THR A 293 22.88 -14.10 27.09
C THR A 293 22.61 -13.21 28.31
N VAL A 294 21.36 -13.18 28.80
CA VAL A 294 20.96 -12.46 30.01
C VAL A 294 20.82 -13.45 31.16
N VAL A 295 21.98 -13.99 31.65
CA VAL A 295 22.14 -14.65 32.98
C VAL A 295 23.44 -14.18 33.55
#